data_2637c0bc4ae70d8a1c1c5a205d26ff4a
#
_entry.id   2637c0bc4ae70d8a1c1c5a205d26ff4a
#
_cell.length_a   1.000
_cell.length_b   1.000
_cell.length_c   1.000
_cell.angle_alpha   90.00
_cell.angle_beta   90.00
_cell.angle_gamma   90.00
#
_symmetry.space_group_name_H-M   'P 1'
#
loop_
_entity.id
_entity.type
_entity.pdbx_description
1 polymer ?
#
loop_
_entity_poly.entity_id
_entity_poly.type
_entity_poly.pdbx_seq_one_letter_code
_entity_poly.pdbx_strand_id
1 'polypeptide(L)' 'MSRIFVRTALIFALATGLGASALAQGTTGSILGVVYDQSQAVLPGVTITATNTDTGLIRSTVSDDQGRYVIAQLRSGPY' A
#
# COMPACT_ATOMS: atom_id res chain seq x y z
N MET A 1 6.00 16.14 -4.65
CA MET A 1 5.29 15.80 -4.01
C MET A 1 4.92 14.47 -4.00
N SER A 2 4.45 13.95 -4.97
CA SER A 2 4.09 12.62 -4.90
C SER A 2 5.24 11.79 -4.51
N ARG A 3 6.39 12.20 -4.78
CA ARG A 3 7.46 11.43 -4.45
C ARG A 3 7.47 11.13 -3.03
N ILE A 4 6.87 11.82 -2.23
CA ILE A 4 6.91 11.61 -0.86
C ILE A 4 6.25 10.37 -0.53
N PHE A 5 5.08 10.15 -1.05
CA PHE A 5 4.51 9.00 -0.67
C PHE A 5 5.00 7.89 -1.44
N VAL A 6 5.60 8.08 -2.47
CA VAL A 6 6.14 7.04 -3.22
C VAL A 6 7.24 6.47 -2.38
N ARG A 7 8.01 7.29 -1.79
CA ARG A 7 9.06 6.87 -0.99
C ARG A 7 8.57 6.08 0.11
N THR A 8 7.55 6.51 0.73
CA THR A 8 7.05 5.86 1.85
C THR A 8 6.66 4.48 1.49
N ALA A 9 6.00 4.38 0.46
CA ALA A 9 5.54 3.09 0.04
C ALA A 9 6.68 2.19 -0.21
N LEU A 10 7.67 2.66 -0.81
CA LEU A 10 8.73 1.87 -1.08
C LEU A 10 9.40 1.38 0.08
N ILE A 11 9.74 2.16 0.90
CA ILE A 11 10.44 1.85 2.05
C ILE A 11 9.72 0.87 2.78
N PHE A 12 8.50 0.92 2.85
CA PHE A 12 7.73 0.10 3.49
C PHE A 12 7.82 -1.19 2.89
N ALA A 13 7.68 -1.27 1.70
CA ALA A 13 7.70 -2.49 1.03
C ALA A 13 8.98 -3.19 1.29
N LEU A 14 9.98 -2.54 1.30
CA LEU A 14 11.20 -3.12 1.52
C LEU A 14 11.32 -3.65 2.85
N ALA A 15 11.05 -2.92 3.74
CA ALA A 15 11.20 -3.30 5.07
C ALA A 15 10.45 -4.53 5.30
N THR A 16 9.35 -4.62 4.74
CA THR A 16 8.62 -5.75 5.04
C THR A 16 9.21 -6.89 4.39
N GLY A 17 9.76 -6.68 3.32
CA GLY A 17 10.30 -7.76 2.60
C GLY A 17 11.13 -8.61 3.43
N LEU A 18 11.84 -8.05 4.27
CA LEU A 18 12.65 -8.77 4.99
C LEU A 18 12.02 -9.65 5.87
N GLY A 19 11.25 -9.25 6.59
CA GLY A 19 10.75 -10.07 7.54
C GLY A 19 10.01 -11.12 6.89
N ALA A 20 9.49 -10.79 5.92
CA ALA A 20 8.64 -11.70 5.30
C ALA A 20 9.23 -12.94 4.97
N SER A 21 10.35 -12.86 4.61
CA SER A 21 10.91 -13.99 4.16
C SER A 21 10.58 -15.06 5.06
N ALA A 22 10.56 -14.82 6.20
CA ALA A 22 10.44 -15.81 7.08
C ALA A 22 9.16 -16.42 7.01
N LEU A 23 8.38 -15.84 6.62
CA LEU A 23 7.26 -16.37 6.74
C LEU A 23 6.74 -16.88 5.66
N ALA A 24 7.25 -17.06 4.98
CA ALA A 24 6.85 -17.61 3.94
C ALA A 24 5.82 -18.53 4.04
N GLN A 25 5.15 -18.78 4.77
CA GLN A 25 4.22 -19.66 4.71
C GLN A 25 2.97 -19.09 4.35
N GLY A 26 2.73 -18.72 3.29
CA GLY A 26 1.47 -18.26 2.84
C GLY A 26 1.13 -16.99 3.49
N THR A 27 2.10 -16.26 3.80
CA THR A 27 1.83 -15.08 4.51
C THR A 27 1.21 -14.06 3.64
N THR A 28 0.56 -13.14 4.24
CA THR A 28 -0.02 -11.99 3.58
C THR A 28 0.59 -10.74 4.17
N GLY A 29 0.47 -9.66 3.48
CA GLY A 29 0.99 -8.39 3.95
C GLY A 29 -0.03 -7.31 3.81
N SER A 30 0.37 -6.08 4.09
CA SER A 30 -0.51 -4.94 4.00
C SER A 30 0.21 -3.76 3.39
N ILE A 31 -0.54 -2.89 2.76
CA ILE A 31 0.02 -1.65 2.25
C ILE A 31 -0.71 -0.54 2.98
N LEU A 32 0.05 0.36 3.58
CA LEU A 32 -0.55 1.46 4.29
C LEU A 32 -0.01 2.76 3.73
N GLY A 33 -0.77 3.80 3.81
CA GLY A 33 -0.29 5.08 3.35
C GLY A 33 -1.27 6.19 3.59
N VAL A 34 -0.92 7.36 3.11
CA VAL A 34 -1.74 8.53 3.25
C VAL A 34 -1.79 9.23 1.90
N VAL A 35 -2.96 9.69 1.51
CA VAL A 35 -3.13 10.38 0.25
C VAL A 35 -3.15 11.88 0.48
N TYR A 36 -2.33 12.61 -0.25
CA TYR A 36 -2.27 14.05 -0.12
C TYR A 36 -2.46 14.69 -1.49
N ASP A 37 -2.93 15.92 -1.52
CA ASP A 37 -3.00 16.65 -2.75
C ASP A 37 -1.73 17.48 -2.90
N GLN A 38 -1.65 18.30 -3.91
CA GLN A 38 -0.46 19.06 -4.16
C GLN A 38 -0.14 20.05 -3.08
N SER A 39 -1.10 20.47 -2.32
CA SER A 39 -0.83 21.41 -1.25
C SER A 39 -0.58 20.67 0.05
N GLN A 40 -0.45 19.37 -0.01
CA GLN A 40 -0.17 18.57 1.15
C GLN A 40 -1.36 18.41 2.07
N ALA A 41 -2.52 18.63 1.62
CA ALA A 41 -3.71 18.43 2.42
C ALA A 41 -4.14 16.98 2.19
N VAL A 42 -4.63 16.32 3.21
CA VAL A 42 -5.03 14.94 3.08
C VAL A 42 -6.31 14.86 2.26
N LEU A 43 -6.47 13.77 1.54
CA LEU A 43 -7.63 13.60 0.69
C LEU A 43 -8.45 12.40 1.12
N PRO A 44 -9.60 12.62 1.68
CA PRO A 44 -10.44 11.51 2.10
C PRO A 44 -11.27 11.04 0.90
N GLY A 45 -11.77 9.86 0.98
CA GLY A 45 -12.65 9.35 -0.06
C GLY A 45 -12.02 8.97 -1.37
N VAL A 46 -10.73 8.78 -1.39
CA VAL A 46 -10.04 8.44 -2.61
C VAL A 46 -9.92 6.92 -2.71
N THR A 47 -10.18 6.38 -3.87
CA THR A 47 -10.04 4.94 -4.07
C THR A 47 -8.60 4.61 -4.36
N ILE A 48 -8.04 3.69 -3.60
CA ILE A 48 -6.69 3.22 -3.82
C ILE A 48 -6.78 1.78 -4.28
N THR A 49 -6.12 1.46 -5.35
CA THR A 49 -6.16 0.12 -5.91
C THR A 49 -4.78 -0.48 -5.98
N ALA A 50 -4.66 -1.70 -5.52
CA ALA A 50 -3.41 -2.43 -5.62
C ALA A 50 -3.64 -3.61 -6.56
N THR A 51 -2.80 -3.76 -7.54
CA THR A 51 -2.93 -4.84 -8.50
C THR A 51 -1.68 -5.69 -8.47
N ASN A 52 -1.85 -6.98 -8.27
CA ASN A 52 -0.72 -7.89 -8.29
C ASN A 52 -0.35 -8.08 -9.75
N THR A 53 0.85 -7.71 -10.12
CA THR A 53 1.24 -7.74 -11.52
C THR A 53 1.52 -9.14 -12.02
N ASP A 54 1.67 -10.10 -11.14
CA ASP A 54 1.91 -11.46 -11.57
C ASP A 54 0.60 -12.21 -11.76
N THR A 55 -0.38 -11.96 -10.96
CA THR A 55 -1.59 -12.74 -11.01
C THR A 55 -2.79 -11.94 -11.47
N GLY A 56 -2.70 -10.64 -11.47
CA GLY A 56 -3.82 -9.81 -11.86
C GLY A 56 -4.82 -9.59 -10.73
N LEU A 57 -4.53 -10.06 -9.56
CA LEU A 57 -5.44 -9.90 -8.45
C LEU A 57 -5.55 -8.43 -8.09
N ILE A 58 -6.74 -7.95 -7.87
CA ILE A 58 -6.98 -6.55 -7.55
C ILE A 58 -7.63 -6.39 -6.19
N ARG A 59 -7.13 -5.46 -5.42
CA ARG A 59 -7.71 -5.14 -4.14
C ARG A 59 -7.84 -3.63 -4.07
N SER A 60 -8.90 -3.13 -3.48
CA SER A 60 -9.14 -1.70 -3.38
C SER A 60 -9.59 -1.29 -2.00
N THR A 61 -9.36 -0.07 -1.67
CA THR A 61 -9.85 0.50 -0.44
C THR A 61 -10.08 1.98 -0.67
N VAL A 62 -10.63 2.67 0.30
CA VAL A 62 -10.92 4.08 0.19
C VAL A 62 -10.28 4.80 1.37
N SER A 63 -9.68 5.94 1.13
CA SER A 63 -9.02 6.67 2.20
C SER A 63 -10.04 7.23 3.20
N ASP A 64 -9.63 7.33 4.42
CA ASP A 64 -10.52 7.80 5.49
C ASP A 64 -10.49 9.32 5.60
N ASP A 65 -11.08 9.89 6.62
CA ASP A 65 -11.14 11.30 6.81
C ASP A 65 -9.77 11.96 6.92
N GLN A 66 -8.77 11.21 7.23
CA GLN A 66 -7.47 11.75 7.34
C GLN A 66 -6.59 11.33 6.17
N GLY A 67 -7.19 10.84 5.13
CA GLY A 67 -6.46 10.43 3.95
C GLY A 67 -5.72 9.13 4.10
N ARG A 68 -5.91 8.43 5.19
CA ARG A 68 -5.16 7.21 5.42
C ARG A 68 -5.85 6.01 4.80
N TYR A 69 -5.11 5.06 4.36
CA TYR A 69 -5.68 3.86 3.81
C TYR A 69 -4.86 2.64 4.19
N VAL A 70 -5.50 1.49 4.18
CA VAL A 70 -4.84 0.24 4.46
C VAL A 70 -5.42 -0.79 3.52
N ILE A 71 -4.58 -1.52 2.82
CA ILE A 71 -5.02 -2.63 2.01
C ILE A 71 -4.39 -3.86 2.65
N ALA A 72 -5.19 -4.65 3.27
CA ALA A 72 -4.69 -5.79 4.04
C ALA A 72 -4.84 -7.11 3.32
N GLN A 73 -4.23 -8.11 3.86
CA GLN A 73 -4.35 -9.47 3.37
C GLN A 73 -3.96 -9.61 1.91
N LEU A 74 -2.85 -9.00 1.56
CA LEU A 74 -2.35 -9.11 0.22
C LEU A 74 -1.38 -10.28 0.16
N ARG A 75 -1.47 -11.08 -0.86
CA ARG A 75 -0.55 -12.18 -1.01
C ARG A 75 0.78 -11.63 -1.39
N SER A 76 1.82 -12.36 -1.16
CA SER A 76 3.16 -11.93 -1.51
C SER A 76 3.23 -11.74 -2.99
N GLY A 77 3.97 -10.79 -3.41
CA GLY A 77 4.18 -10.56 -4.83
C GLY A 77 4.31 -9.09 -5.16
N PRO A 78 4.47 -8.77 -6.41
CA PRO A 78 4.64 -7.39 -6.83
C PRO A 78 3.29 -6.72 -7.04
N TYR A 79 3.18 -5.51 -6.57
CA TYR A 79 1.95 -4.74 -6.70
C TYR A 79 2.22 -3.36 -7.26
#